data_80aa4fd3c0246200ad5f94a1c0624bdd
#
_entry.id   80aa4fd3c0246200ad5f94a1c0624bdd
#
_cell.length_a   1.000
_cell.length_b   1.000
_cell.length_c   1.000
_cell.angle_alpha   90.00
_cell.angle_beta   90.00
_cell.angle_gamma   90.00
#
_symmetry.space_group_name_H-M   'P 1'
#
loop_
_entity.id
_entity.type
_entity.pdbx_description
1 polymer ?
#
loop_
_entity_poly.entity_id
_entity_poly.type
_entity_poly.pdbx_seq_one_letter_code
_entity_poly.pdbx_strand_id
1 'polypeptide(L)'
;MVYRTTDTTRARKEARRRKLLGAATRLFGKKGFHATTVPRIVRAANSSIGSFYFYFRNKEDVFAAALQDLGERISSALNAALRRADRDVLVQMRTAVKALVAFLAENPEEARILIVESSGLGKRLEEIRRRVISSHTRSVEQALGELAERLPPLDPAVAASCWVGAVYEAVYRWLERPLEDRVPALRLAESIARFNLRGIGAPASIWEEQGHDQ
;
A
#
# COMPACT_ATOMS: atom_id res chain seq x y z
N MET A 1 19.11 40.00 2.17
CA MET A 1 17.65 40.05 1.91
C MET A 1 17.13 38.62 1.95
N VAL A 2 16.45 38.19 3.03
CA VAL A 2 15.87 36.86 3.14
C VAL A 2 14.54 36.89 2.39
N TYR A 3 14.46 36.19 1.24
CA TYR A 3 13.26 36.07 0.44
C TYR A 3 12.24 35.18 1.21
N ARG A 4 11.29 35.80 1.91
CA ARG A 4 10.16 35.10 2.55
C ARG A 4 9.27 34.56 1.43
N THR A 5 9.35 33.24 1.21
CA THR A 5 8.43 32.55 0.31
C THR A 5 7.03 32.72 0.85
N THR A 6 6.14 33.42 0.16
CA THR A 6 4.75 33.57 0.58
C THR A 6 4.04 32.23 0.56
N ASP A 7 3.06 32.00 1.45
CA ASP A 7 2.29 30.75 1.53
C ASP A 7 1.69 30.35 0.18
N THR A 8 1.29 31.33 -0.62
CA THR A 8 0.81 31.15 -1.99
C THR A 8 1.87 30.56 -2.92
N THR A 9 3.12 31.01 -2.81
CA THR A 9 4.23 30.49 -3.64
C THR A 9 4.58 29.06 -3.25
N ARG A 10 4.55 28.73 -1.95
CA ARG A 10 4.77 27.38 -1.42
C ARG A 10 3.68 26.43 -1.88
N ALA A 11 2.42 26.82 -1.78
CA ALA A 11 1.27 26.04 -2.24
C ALA A 11 1.33 25.75 -3.75
N ARG A 12 1.72 26.74 -4.58
CA ARG A 12 1.89 26.56 -6.04
C ARG A 12 3.04 25.59 -6.37
N LYS A 13 4.16 25.66 -5.65
CA LYS A 13 5.27 24.72 -5.82
C LYS A 13 4.83 23.28 -5.49
N GLU A 14 4.17 23.10 -4.36
CA GLU A 14 3.68 21.79 -3.94
C GLU A 14 2.62 21.23 -4.89
N ALA A 15 1.70 22.03 -5.36
CA ALA A 15 0.71 21.63 -6.37
C ALA A 15 1.38 21.15 -7.68
N ARG A 16 2.45 21.84 -8.12
CA ARG A 16 3.20 21.44 -9.31
C ARG A 16 3.98 20.15 -9.11
N ARG A 17 4.62 19.98 -7.94
CA ARG A 17 5.28 18.73 -7.55
C ARG A 17 4.30 17.55 -7.53
N ARG A 18 3.13 17.71 -6.89
CA ARG A 18 2.08 16.69 -6.84
C ARG A 18 1.55 16.32 -8.22
N LYS A 19 1.41 17.29 -9.13
CA LYS A 19 0.98 17.05 -10.51
C LYS A 19 1.96 16.17 -11.28
N LEU A 20 3.27 16.43 -11.15
CA LEU A 20 4.33 15.59 -11.73
C LEU A 20 4.35 14.20 -11.11
N LEU A 21 4.26 14.10 -9.78
CA LEU A 21 4.24 12.83 -9.04
C LEU A 21 3.04 11.97 -9.48
N GLY A 22 1.83 12.52 -9.51
CA GLY A 22 0.64 11.79 -9.92
C GLY A 22 0.68 11.31 -11.38
N ALA A 23 1.27 12.11 -12.29
CA ALA A 23 1.47 11.69 -13.67
C ALA A 23 2.49 10.54 -13.77
N ALA A 24 3.57 10.61 -13.00
CA ALA A 24 4.59 9.56 -12.94
C ALA A 24 4.00 8.26 -12.38
N THR A 25 3.26 8.32 -11.27
CA THR A 25 2.58 7.19 -10.62
C THR A 25 1.69 6.45 -11.63
N ARG A 26 0.80 7.16 -12.32
CA ARG A 26 -0.07 6.54 -13.34
C ARG A 26 0.72 5.89 -14.48
N LEU A 27 1.80 6.52 -14.96
CA LEU A 27 2.61 5.97 -16.04
C LEU A 27 3.39 4.74 -15.59
N PHE A 28 3.97 4.74 -14.40
CA PHE A 28 4.67 3.58 -13.84
C PHE A 28 3.72 2.40 -13.65
N GLY A 29 2.55 2.61 -13.07
CA GLY A 29 1.57 1.54 -12.87
C GLY A 29 1.01 0.96 -14.18
N LYS A 30 0.83 1.81 -15.22
CA LYS A 30 0.27 1.36 -16.50
C LYS A 30 1.30 0.77 -17.47
N LYS A 31 2.52 1.29 -17.48
CA LYS A 31 3.54 0.97 -18.50
C LYS A 31 4.80 0.34 -17.94
N GLY A 32 4.91 0.28 -16.61
CA GLY A 32 6.10 -0.16 -15.92
C GLY A 32 7.17 0.93 -15.82
N PHE A 33 8.14 0.66 -14.93
CA PHE A 33 9.25 1.58 -14.68
C PHE A 33 10.12 1.80 -15.93
N HIS A 34 10.52 0.73 -16.61
CA HIS A 34 11.47 0.82 -17.73
C HIS A 34 10.88 1.55 -18.93
N ALA A 35 9.63 1.31 -19.29
CA ALA A 35 8.97 1.95 -20.42
C ALA A 35 8.54 3.41 -20.16
N THR A 36 8.62 3.87 -18.90
CA THR A 36 8.30 5.26 -18.53
C THR A 36 9.55 6.13 -18.64
N THR A 37 9.41 7.29 -19.31
CA THR A 37 10.49 8.26 -19.49
C THR A 37 10.13 9.63 -18.96
N VAL A 38 11.11 10.46 -18.58
CA VAL A 38 10.89 11.85 -18.10
C VAL A 38 10.08 12.67 -19.12
N PRO A 39 10.37 12.64 -20.44
CA PRO A 39 9.54 13.35 -21.41
C PRO A 39 8.05 12.92 -21.41
N ARG A 40 7.77 11.62 -21.19
CA ARG A 40 6.37 11.14 -21.06
C ARG A 40 5.70 11.67 -19.79
N ILE A 41 6.44 11.70 -18.68
CA ILE A 41 5.92 12.21 -17.39
C ILE A 41 5.56 13.69 -17.51
N VAL A 42 6.47 14.53 -18.04
CA VAL A 42 6.23 15.98 -18.16
C VAL A 42 5.09 16.29 -19.13
N ARG A 43 4.96 15.54 -20.22
CA ARG A 43 3.83 15.65 -21.14
C ARG A 43 2.51 15.31 -20.44
N ALA A 44 2.45 14.19 -19.72
CA ALA A 44 1.28 13.75 -18.99
C ALA A 44 0.89 14.71 -17.85
N ALA A 45 1.88 15.38 -17.26
CA ALA A 45 1.67 16.40 -16.22
C ALA A 45 1.36 17.79 -16.77
N ASN A 46 1.34 17.98 -18.09
CA ASN A 46 1.31 19.30 -18.73
C ASN A 46 2.31 20.27 -18.06
N SER A 47 3.59 19.87 -18.05
CA SER A 47 4.71 20.54 -17.38
C SER A 47 5.91 20.65 -18.31
N SER A 48 7.02 21.20 -17.86
CA SER A 48 8.28 21.31 -18.61
C SER A 48 9.36 20.39 -18.04
N ILE A 49 10.34 20.04 -18.85
CA ILE A 49 11.52 19.27 -18.42
C ILE A 49 12.28 20.01 -17.30
N GLY A 50 12.45 21.33 -17.42
CA GLY A 50 13.08 22.14 -16.36
C GLY A 50 12.28 22.10 -15.05
N SER A 51 10.94 22.09 -15.12
CA SER A 51 10.10 21.92 -13.92
C SER A 51 10.28 20.55 -13.30
N PHE A 52 10.43 19.49 -14.09
CA PHE A 52 10.69 18.14 -13.56
C PHE A 52 12.01 18.12 -12.79
N TYR A 53 13.10 18.56 -13.38
CA TYR A 53 14.44 18.54 -12.75
C TYR A 53 14.58 19.50 -11.56
N PHE A 54 13.68 20.47 -11.43
CA PHE A 54 13.59 21.28 -10.23
C PHE A 54 13.12 20.49 -9.00
N TYR A 55 12.27 19.44 -9.19
CA TYR A 55 11.70 18.64 -8.10
C TYR A 55 12.33 17.26 -7.95
N PHE A 56 12.78 16.65 -9.03
CA PHE A 56 13.29 15.29 -9.08
C PHE A 56 14.57 15.22 -9.93
N ARG A 57 15.62 14.64 -9.38
CA ARG A 57 16.93 14.55 -10.05
C ARG A 57 16.88 13.61 -11.27
N ASN A 58 16.09 12.57 -11.20
CA ASN A 58 15.97 11.53 -12.22
C ASN A 58 14.65 10.77 -12.09
N LYS A 59 14.45 9.75 -12.92
CA LYS A 59 13.27 8.89 -12.92
C LYS A 59 13.14 8.07 -11.63
N GLU A 60 14.25 7.62 -11.09
CA GLU A 60 14.34 6.88 -9.85
C GLU A 60 13.88 7.72 -8.64
N ASP A 61 14.19 9.01 -8.64
CA ASP A 61 13.77 9.93 -7.57
C ASP A 61 12.25 10.10 -7.53
N VAL A 62 11.60 10.28 -8.68
CA VAL A 62 10.13 10.41 -8.71
C VAL A 62 9.44 9.07 -8.42
N PHE A 63 10.05 7.94 -8.80
CA PHE A 63 9.55 6.62 -8.43
C PHE A 63 9.66 6.37 -6.92
N ALA A 64 10.79 6.72 -6.31
CA ALA A 64 10.99 6.67 -4.86
C ALA A 64 9.95 7.52 -4.13
N ALA A 65 9.69 8.74 -4.61
CA ALA A 65 8.66 9.61 -4.06
C ALA A 65 7.25 9.01 -4.20
N ALA A 66 6.95 8.32 -5.31
CA ALA A 66 5.69 7.62 -5.51
C ALA A 66 5.50 6.46 -4.51
N LEU A 67 6.55 5.67 -4.26
CA LEU A 67 6.51 4.61 -3.25
C LEU A 67 6.30 5.14 -1.83
N GLN A 68 6.95 6.26 -1.48
CA GLN A 68 6.80 6.89 -0.16
C GLN A 68 5.39 7.44 0.04
N ASP A 69 4.88 8.22 -0.93
CA ASP A 69 3.52 8.77 -0.92
C ASP A 69 2.47 7.64 -0.80
N LEU A 70 2.66 6.56 -1.54
CA LEU A 70 1.79 5.39 -1.46
C LEU A 70 1.80 4.76 -0.06
N GLY A 71 2.98 4.58 0.55
CA GLY A 71 3.11 4.07 1.92
C GLY A 71 2.37 4.94 2.94
N GLU A 72 2.49 6.27 2.83
CA GLU A 72 1.78 7.23 3.69
C GLU A 72 0.26 7.15 3.51
N ARG A 73 -0.22 7.03 2.28
CA ARG A 73 -1.65 6.91 1.96
C ARG A 73 -2.23 5.59 2.44
N ILE A 74 -1.53 4.47 2.28
CA ILE A 74 -1.91 3.18 2.85
C ILE A 74 -2.04 3.31 4.37
N SER A 75 -1.01 3.83 5.04
CA SER A 75 -1.02 4.01 6.51
C SER A 75 -2.19 4.90 6.96
N SER A 76 -2.48 5.97 6.23
CA SER A 76 -3.63 6.85 6.50
C SER A 76 -4.97 6.10 6.36
N ALA A 77 -5.14 5.32 5.30
CA ALA A 77 -6.35 4.53 5.06
C ALA A 77 -6.57 3.46 6.14
N LEU A 78 -5.50 2.73 6.51
CA LEU A 78 -5.55 1.76 7.60
C LEU A 78 -5.93 2.40 8.92
N ASN A 79 -5.27 3.50 9.29
CA ASN A 79 -5.57 4.23 10.52
C ASN A 79 -7.02 4.76 10.54
N ALA A 80 -7.55 5.21 9.40
CA ALA A 80 -8.94 5.65 9.30
C ALA A 80 -9.93 4.50 9.50
N ALA A 81 -9.64 3.32 8.96
CA ALA A 81 -10.45 2.12 9.14
C ALA A 81 -10.40 1.62 10.59
N LEU A 82 -9.22 1.56 11.20
CA LEU A 82 -9.02 1.09 12.57
C LEU A 82 -9.68 1.99 13.60
N ARG A 83 -9.72 3.31 13.39
CA ARG A 83 -10.45 4.23 14.30
C ARG A 83 -11.96 3.98 14.35
N ARG A 84 -12.53 3.30 13.35
CA ARG A 84 -13.95 2.97 13.27
C ARG A 84 -14.26 1.53 13.64
N ALA A 85 -13.22 0.70 13.77
CA ALA A 85 -13.35 -0.69 14.13
C ALA A 85 -13.61 -0.87 15.65
N ASP A 86 -14.13 -2.04 16.01
CA ASP A 86 -14.16 -2.49 17.39
C ASP A 86 -12.75 -2.48 18.00
N ARG A 87 -12.68 -2.39 19.34
CA ARG A 87 -11.42 -2.38 20.08
C ARG A 87 -10.76 -3.77 20.18
N ASP A 88 -11.49 -4.83 19.86
CA ASP A 88 -10.91 -6.18 19.83
C ASP A 88 -9.81 -6.26 18.76
N VAL A 89 -8.62 -6.69 19.17
CA VAL A 89 -7.42 -6.73 18.32
C VAL A 89 -7.62 -7.65 17.10
N LEU A 90 -8.32 -8.79 17.25
CA LEU A 90 -8.61 -9.69 16.12
C LEU A 90 -9.55 -9.05 15.11
N VAL A 91 -10.54 -8.29 15.57
CA VAL A 91 -11.44 -7.51 14.69
C VAL A 91 -10.64 -6.42 13.98
N GLN A 92 -9.73 -5.75 14.67
CA GLN A 92 -8.84 -4.75 14.06
C GLN A 92 -7.91 -5.37 13.01
N MET A 93 -7.33 -6.54 13.26
CA MET A 93 -6.50 -7.26 12.29
C MET A 93 -7.30 -7.64 11.03
N ARG A 94 -8.53 -8.15 11.19
CA ARG A 94 -9.46 -8.39 10.08
C ARG A 94 -9.76 -7.12 9.29
N THR A 95 -10.07 -6.03 9.99
CA THR A 95 -10.38 -4.73 9.40
C THR A 95 -9.18 -4.16 8.63
N ALA A 96 -7.96 -4.30 9.15
CA ALA A 96 -6.74 -3.86 8.49
C ALA A 96 -6.51 -4.58 7.14
N VAL A 97 -6.69 -5.90 7.10
CA VAL A 97 -6.59 -6.68 5.84
C VAL A 97 -7.62 -6.18 4.83
N LYS A 98 -8.89 -6.02 5.25
CA LYS A 98 -9.97 -5.54 4.37
C LYS A 98 -9.68 -4.13 3.85
N ALA A 99 -9.23 -3.23 4.69
CA ALA A 99 -8.90 -1.85 4.31
C ALA A 99 -7.71 -1.78 3.35
N LEU A 100 -6.66 -2.59 3.59
CA LEU A 100 -5.50 -2.67 2.70
C LEU A 100 -5.90 -3.18 1.31
N VAL A 101 -6.61 -4.29 1.25
CA VAL A 101 -7.03 -4.88 -0.04
C VAL A 101 -7.98 -3.95 -0.80
N ALA A 102 -8.93 -3.31 -0.10
CA ALA A 102 -9.83 -2.33 -0.70
C ALA A 102 -9.04 -1.15 -1.29
N PHE A 103 -8.11 -0.56 -0.51
CA PHE A 103 -7.25 0.53 -0.97
C PHE A 103 -6.47 0.16 -2.24
N LEU A 104 -5.85 -1.03 -2.24
CA LEU A 104 -5.05 -1.49 -3.38
C LEU A 104 -5.92 -1.79 -4.62
N ALA A 105 -7.13 -2.29 -4.42
CA ALA A 105 -8.08 -2.56 -5.50
C ALA A 105 -8.66 -1.28 -6.12
N GLU A 106 -8.89 -0.24 -5.30
CA GLU A 106 -9.34 1.08 -5.76
C GLU A 106 -8.22 1.88 -6.45
N ASN A 107 -6.95 1.53 -6.18
CA ASN A 107 -5.77 2.20 -6.73
C ASN A 107 -4.83 1.22 -7.47
N PRO A 108 -5.28 0.55 -8.55
CA PRO A 108 -4.56 -0.57 -9.15
C PRO A 108 -3.21 -0.18 -9.77
N GLU A 109 -3.06 1.03 -10.32
CA GLU A 109 -1.76 1.49 -10.82
C GLU A 109 -0.74 1.66 -9.68
N GLU A 110 -1.18 2.13 -8.53
CA GLU A 110 -0.33 2.31 -7.35
C GLU A 110 0.00 0.97 -6.70
N ALA A 111 -0.97 0.06 -6.63
CA ALA A 111 -0.74 -1.31 -6.18
C ALA A 111 0.33 -2.02 -7.03
N ARG A 112 0.29 -1.86 -8.35
CA ARG A 112 1.32 -2.39 -9.25
C ARG A 112 2.71 -1.80 -8.97
N ILE A 113 2.83 -0.50 -8.67
CA ILE A 113 4.10 0.12 -8.32
C ILE A 113 4.72 -0.57 -7.10
N LEU A 114 3.95 -0.75 -6.02
CA LEU A 114 4.45 -1.34 -4.78
C LEU A 114 4.73 -2.84 -4.90
N ILE A 115 3.84 -3.56 -5.55
CA ILE A 115 3.81 -5.04 -5.52
C ILE A 115 4.59 -5.64 -6.69
N VAL A 116 4.51 -5.04 -7.88
CA VAL A 116 5.08 -5.59 -9.11
C VAL A 116 6.34 -4.82 -9.51
N GLU A 117 6.22 -3.52 -9.74
CA GLU A 117 7.24 -2.73 -10.43
C GLU A 117 8.44 -2.36 -9.56
N SER A 118 8.30 -2.35 -8.23
CA SER A 118 9.39 -1.94 -7.33
C SER A 118 10.44 -3.03 -7.08
N SER A 119 10.19 -4.26 -7.51
CA SER A 119 11.11 -5.37 -7.35
C SER A 119 12.24 -5.31 -8.40
N GLY A 120 13.50 -5.51 -7.97
CA GLY A 120 14.64 -5.58 -8.89
C GLY A 120 15.14 -4.23 -9.45
N LEU A 121 14.60 -3.10 -9.01
CA LEU A 121 14.99 -1.76 -9.48
C LEU A 121 16.21 -1.14 -8.77
N GLY A 122 16.99 -1.96 -8.05
CA GLY A 122 18.20 -1.54 -7.35
C GLY A 122 18.00 -1.24 -5.86
N LYS A 123 19.11 -1.24 -5.11
CA LYS A 123 19.13 -1.23 -3.63
C LYS A 123 18.30 -0.12 -3.00
N ARG A 124 18.32 1.10 -3.56
CA ARG A 124 17.60 2.26 -2.99
C ARG A 124 16.08 2.07 -3.05
N LEU A 125 15.54 1.64 -4.17
CA LEU A 125 14.09 1.45 -4.35
C LEU A 125 13.60 0.23 -3.57
N GLU A 126 14.39 -0.84 -3.56
CA GLU A 126 14.14 -2.03 -2.76
C GLU A 126 14.10 -1.71 -1.26
N GLU A 127 14.99 -0.82 -0.77
CA GLU A 127 15.00 -0.36 0.63
C GLU A 127 13.72 0.41 0.98
N ILE A 128 13.24 1.29 0.09
CA ILE A 128 11.99 2.04 0.31
C ILE A 128 10.80 1.09 0.33
N ARG A 129 10.71 0.17 -0.65
CA ARG A 129 9.70 -0.88 -0.70
C ARG A 129 9.68 -1.70 0.59
N ARG A 130 10.86 -2.15 1.04
CA ARG A 130 11.01 -2.93 2.26
C ARG A 130 10.53 -2.17 3.48
N ARG A 131 10.82 -0.86 3.61
CA ARG A 131 10.31 -0.04 4.71
C ARG A 131 8.79 0.02 4.75
N VAL A 132 8.14 0.19 3.62
CA VAL A 132 6.67 0.18 3.54
C VAL A 132 6.12 -1.16 4.03
N ILE A 133 6.62 -2.29 3.52
CA ILE A 133 6.15 -3.62 3.90
C ILE A 133 6.47 -3.93 5.36
N SER A 134 7.70 -3.63 5.82
CA SER A 134 8.11 -3.88 7.22
C SER A 134 7.33 -3.05 8.24
N SER A 135 6.78 -1.90 7.86
CA SER A 135 5.90 -1.15 8.77
C SER A 135 4.61 -1.95 9.06
N HIS A 136 4.05 -2.61 8.07
CA HIS A 136 2.88 -3.48 8.24
C HIS A 136 3.23 -4.73 9.05
N THR A 137 4.38 -5.35 8.76
CA THR A 137 4.84 -6.53 9.52
C THR A 137 4.99 -6.21 11.01
N ARG A 138 5.62 -5.09 11.36
CA ARG A 138 5.76 -4.67 12.77
C ARG A 138 4.41 -4.41 13.45
N SER A 139 3.46 -3.81 12.74
CA SER A 139 2.10 -3.59 13.30
C SER A 139 1.39 -4.91 13.58
N VAL A 140 1.53 -5.90 12.70
CA VAL A 140 0.97 -7.25 12.92
C VAL A 140 1.70 -7.97 14.05
N GLU A 141 3.03 -7.90 14.11
CA GLU A 141 3.86 -8.50 15.17
C GLU A 141 3.45 -7.95 16.55
N GLN A 142 3.28 -6.64 16.67
CA GLN A 142 2.80 -6.02 17.90
C GLN A 142 1.39 -6.54 18.27
N ALA A 143 0.45 -6.58 17.33
CA ALA A 143 -0.90 -7.08 17.58
C ALA A 143 -0.90 -8.55 18.01
N LEU A 144 -0.03 -9.39 17.43
CA LEU A 144 0.12 -10.79 17.86
C LEU A 144 0.72 -10.91 19.26
N GLY A 145 1.65 -10.02 19.63
CA GLY A 145 2.18 -9.94 20.99
C GLY A 145 1.10 -9.61 22.03
N GLU A 146 0.18 -8.71 21.72
CA GLU A 146 -0.97 -8.37 22.57
C GLU A 146 -1.98 -9.54 22.71
N LEU A 147 -1.95 -10.49 21.78
CA LEU A 147 -2.84 -11.65 21.75
C LEU A 147 -2.20 -12.93 22.30
N ALA A 148 -0.98 -12.89 22.82
CA ALA A 148 -0.20 -14.07 23.20
C ALA A 148 -0.92 -15.01 24.17
N GLU A 149 -1.75 -14.49 25.07
CA GLU A 149 -2.55 -15.29 26.02
C GLU A 149 -3.88 -15.81 25.43
N ARG A 150 -4.29 -15.26 24.26
CA ARG A 150 -5.58 -15.57 23.60
C ARG A 150 -5.43 -16.53 22.42
N LEU A 151 -4.21 -16.73 21.95
CA LEU A 151 -3.92 -17.54 20.78
C LEU A 151 -3.04 -18.76 21.16
N PRO A 152 -3.06 -19.83 20.36
CA PRO A 152 -2.09 -20.90 20.50
C PRO A 152 -0.64 -20.37 20.45
N PRO A 153 0.33 -21.05 21.09
CA PRO A 153 1.72 -20.64 21.04
C PRO A 153 2.22 -20.47 19.59
N LEU A 154 2.74 -19.30 19.26
CA LEU A 154 3.33 -18.98 17.96
C LEU A 154 4.49 -17.98 18.15
N ASP A 155 5.42 -17.96 17.21
CA ASP A 155 6.44 -16.92 17.12
C ASP A 155 5.80 -15.68 16.44
N PRO A 156 5.66 -14.54 17.14
CA PRO A 156 4.99 -13.36 16.58
C PRO A 156 5.68 -12.79 15.34
N ALA A 157 7.01 -12.82 15.27
CA ALA A 157 7.78 -12.30 14.14
C ALA A 157 7.60 -13.16 12.89
N VAL A 158 7.64 -14.49 13.06
CA VAL A 158 7.38 -15.43 11.95
C VAL A 158 5.93 -15.33 11.49
N ALA A 159 4.98 -15.36 12.42
CA ALA A 159 3.56 -15.28 12.11
C ALA A 159 3.19 -13.95 11.41
N ALA A 160 3.76 -12.82 11.84
CA ALA A 160 3.57 -11.52 11.19
C ALA A 160 4.13 -11.52 9.76
N SER A 161 5.29 -12.14 9.54
CA SER A 161 5.88 -12.27 8.21
C SER A 161 5.01 -13.12 7.27
N CYS A 162 4.50 -14.25 7.77
CA CYS A 162 3.55 -15.10 7.02
C CYS A 162 2.25 -14.34 6.73
N TRP A 163 1.69 -13.64 7.71
CA TRP A 163 0.47 -12.85 7.57
C TRP A 163 0.58 -11.81 6.46
N VAL A 164 1.62 -10.99 6.53
CA VAL A 164 1.84 -9.92 5.55
C VAL A 164 2.21 -10.50 4.19
N GLY A 165 3.04 -11.54 4.16
CA GLY A 165 3.39 -12.26 2.93
C GLY A 165 2.16 -12.81 2.21
N ALA A 166 1.22 -13.44 2.93
CA ALA A 166 -0.02 -13.94 2.35
C ALA A 166 -0.87 -12.82 1.70
N VAL A 167 -0.97 -11.65 2.36
CA VAL A 167 -1.70 -10.49 1.81
C VAL A 167 -1.06 -10.01 0.51
N TYR A 168 0.24 -9.77 0.51
CA TYR A 168 0.95 -9.22 -0.64
C TYR A 168 1.00 -10.19 -1.82
N GLU A 169 1.25 -11.48 -1.58
CA GLU A 169 1.24 -12.50 -2.62
C GLU A 169 -0.16 -12.70 -3.22
N ALA A 170 -1.20 -12.74 -2.40
CA ALA A 170 -2.57 -12.88 -2.90
C ALA A 170 -2.99 -11.69 -3.76
N VAL A 171 -2.63 -10.46 -3.36
CA VAL A 171 -2.91 -9.25 -4.15
C VAL A 171 -2.05 -9.24 -5.43
N TYR A 172 -0.79 -9.65 -5.36
CA TYR A 172 0.06 -9.80 -6.56
C TYR A 172 -0.61 -10.72 -7.59
N ARG A 173 -1.00 -11.92 -7.20
CA ARG A 173 -1.68 -12.89 -8.08
C ARG A 173 -3.00 -12.37 -8.62
N TRP A 174 -3.72 -11.59 -7.82
CA TRP A 174 -4.96 -10.97 -8.24
C TRP A 174 -4.72 -9.88 -9.29
N LEU A 175 -3.68 -9.05 -9.14
CA LEU A 175 -3.30 -8.01 -10.10
C LEU A 175 -2.79 -8.58 -11.43
N GLU A 176 -2.17 -9.77 -11.43
CA GLU A 176 -1.66 -10.43 -12.64
C GLU A 176 -2.78 -11.06 -13.50
N ARG A 177 -3.97 -11.28 -12.93
CA ARG A 177 -5.10 -11.80 -13.68
C ARG A 177 -5.70 -10.73 -14.60
N PRO A 178 -6.23 -11.11 -15.79
CA PRO A 178 -7.10 -10.25 -16.58
C PRO A 178 -8.25 -9.69 -15.72
N LEU A 179 -8.71 -8.49 -16.04
CA LEU A 179 -9.71 -7.80 -15.20
C LEU A 179 -11.02 -8.59 -15.08
N GLU A 180 -11.41 -9.26 -16.16
CA GLU A 180 -12.60 -10.13 -16.26
C GLU A 180 -12.53 -11.37 -15.39
N ASP A 181 -11.31 -11.85 -15.09
CA ASP A 181 -11.07 -13.07 -14.29
C ASP A 181 -10.82 -12.74 -12.80
N ARG A 182 -10.85 -11.46 -12.43
CA ARG A 182 -10.61 -11.07 -11.05
C ARG A 182 -11.85 -11.28 -10.21
N VAL A 183 -11.68 -12.03 -9.11
CA VAL A 183 -12.73 -12.05 -8.08
C VAL A 183 -12.95 -10.62 -7.53
N PRO A 184 -14.18 -10.28 -7.08
CA PRO A 184 -14.43 -8.99 -6.44
C PRO A 184 -13.47 -8.73 -5.28
N ALA A 185 -12.97 -7.50 -5.15
CA ALA A 185 -11.97 -7.13 -4.14
C ALA A 185 -12.42 -7.45 -2.71
N LEU A 186 -13.71 -7.26 -2.41
CA LEU A 186 -14.27 -7.63 -1.11
C LEU A 186 -14.13 -9.12 -0.82
N ARG A 187 -14.42 -9.97 -1.81
CA ARG A 187 -14.28 -11.43 -1.68
C ARG A 187 -12.82 -11.86 -1.51
N LEU A 188 -11.91 -11.21 -2.22
CA LEU A 188 -10.47 -11.41 -2.02
C LEU A 188 -10.07 -11.05 -0.59
N ALA A 189 -10.47 -9.88 -0.11
CA ALA A 189 -10.17 -9.39 1.23
C ALA A 189 -10.68 -10.33 2.33
N GLU A 190 -11.93 -10.79 2.22
CA GLU A 190 -12.52 -11.75 3.14
C GLU A 190 -11.77 -13.09 3.15
N SER A 191 -11.41 -13.60 1.97
CA SER A 191 -10.68 -14.85 1.84
C SER A 191 -9.30 -14.77 2.49
N ILE A 192 -8.58 -13.67 2.28
CA ILE A 192 -7.26 -13.43 2.90
C ILE A 192 -7.40 -13.29 4.42
N ALA A 193 -8.35 -12.46 4.88
CA ALA A 193 -8.56 -12.25 6.30
C ALA A 193 -8.92 -13.55 7.03
N ARG A 194 -9.81 -14.36 6.45
CA ARG A 194 -10.20 -15.66 7.00
C ARG A 194 -9.02 -16.63 7.04
N PHE A 195 -8.23 -16.71 5.97
CA PHE A 195 -7.04 -17.55 5.93
C PHE A 195 -6.03 -17.17 7.02
N ASN A 196 -5.73 -15.89 7.14
CA ASN A 196 -4.77 -15.38 8.10
C ASN A 196 -5.24 -15.59 9.56
N LEU A 197 -6.53 -15.29 9.85
CA LEU A 197 -7.09 -15.47 11.19
C LEU A 197 -7.12 -16.95 11.60
N ARG A 198 -7.47 -17.84 10.69
CA ARG A 198 -7.37 -19.30 10.94
C ARG A 198 -5.93 -19.74 11.16
N GLY A 199 -5.00 -19.21 10.38
CA GLY A 199 -3.58 -19.55 10.48
C GLY A 199 -2.95 -19.21 11.83
N ILE A 200 -3.45 -18.20 12.52
CA ILE A 200 -3.02 -17.86 13.88
C ILE A 200 -3.88 -18.51 14.98
N GLY A 201 -4.88 -19.33 14.64
CA GLY A 201 -5.75 -20.00 15.59
C GLY A 201 -6.80 -19.08 16.22
N ALA A 202 -7.22 -18.01 15.55
CA ALA A 202 -8.29 -17.15 16.02
C ALA A 202 -9.62 -17.90 16.12
N PRO A 203 -10.50 -17.57 17.13
CA PRO A 203 -11.81 -18.20 17.28
C PRO A 203 -12.69 -18.01 16.03
N ALA A 204 -13.54 -18.99 15.73
CA ALA A 204 -14.42 -18.99 14.57
C ALA A 204 -15.37 -17.78 14.53
N SER A 205 -15.82 -17.31 15.70
CA SER A 205 -16.67 -16.12 15.84
C SER A 205 -16.12 -14.82 15.24
N ILE A 206 -14.80 -14.76 15.01
CA ILE A 206 -14.16 -13.56 14.46
C ILE A 206 -14.23 -13.52 12.93
N TRP A 207 -14.28 -14.67 12.25
CA TRP A 207 -14.22 -14.77 10.79
C TRP A 207 -15.41 -15.53 10.16
N GLU A 208 -16.28 -16.14 10.94
CA GLU A 208 -17.58 -16.60 10.49
C GLU A 208 -18.57 -15.43 10.55
N GLU A 209 -19.27 -15.16 9.47
CA GLU A 209 -20.43 -14.29 9.52
C GLU A 209 -21.46 -14.96 10.42
N GLN A 210 -21.95 -14.26 11.45
CA GLN A 210 -23.17 -14.67 12.13
C GLN A 210 -24.23 -14.70 11.03
N GLY A 211 -24.62 -15.92 10.62
CA GLY A 211 -25.68 -16.11 9.66
C GLY A 211 -26.91 -15.39 10.19
N HIS A 212 -27.22 -14.25 9.63
CA HIS A 212 -28.57 -13.72 9.66
C HIS A 212 -29.33 -14.50 8.60
N ASP A 213 -29.76 -15.73 8.99
CA ASP A 213 -30.97 -16.33 8.45
C ASP A 213 -32.12 -15.40 8.83
N GLN A 214 -32.62 -14.64 7.87
CA GLN A 214 -34.03 -14.40 7.65
C GLN A 214 -34.24 -13.77 6.28
#